data_67a1f68e09760f61dad66cd947b92ff1
#
_entry.id   67a1f68e09760f61dad66cd947b92ff1
#
_cell.length_a   1.000
_cell.length_b   1.000
_cell.length_c   1.000
_cell.angle_alpha   90.00
_cell.angle_beta   90.00
_cell.angle_gamma   90.00
#
_symmetry.space_group_name_H-M   'P 1'
#
loop_
_entity.id
_entity.type
_entity.pdbx_description
1 polymer ?
#
loop_
_entity_poly.entity_id
_entity_poly.type
_entity_poly.pdbx_seq_one_letter_code
_entity_poly.pdbx_strand_id
1 'polypeptide(L)'
;MPDYHFERLTPVDFSFLVQETRERHMSVIGVTIYSAGPLAKPGGGIDFETLCKHTESLLDQVPRYRQKLMWRTRRRRTGLLGAKTVELPDESLPPVWVDDPHFDIRYHMRHTALPRPGGDAQLKALAGRIASQPLDRA
;
A
#
# COMPACT_ATOMS: atom_id res chain seq x y z
N MET A 1 22.44 -10.71 13.28
CA MET A 1 21.41 -9.71 12.92
C MET A 1 20.81 -10.14 11.61
N PRO A 2 19.50 -10.17 11.43
CA PRO A 2 18.95 -10.41 10.11
C PRO A 2 19.42 -9.29 9.20
N ASP A 3 19.94 -9.67 8.04
CA ASP A 3 20.40 -8.75 7.00
C ASP A 3 19.14 -8.21 6.31
N TYR A 4 18.58 -7.10 6.83
CA TYR A 4 17.43 -6.46 6.21
C TYR A 4 17.90 -5.71 4.98
N HIS A 5 17.54 -6.21 3.83
CA HIS A 5 17.67 -5.45 2.60
C HIS A 5 16.76 -4.23 2.69
N PHE A 6 17.32 -3.04 2.62
CA PHE A 6 16.57 -1.79 2.59
C PHE A 6 17.01 -0.94 1.40
N GLU A 7 16.08 -0.20 0.86
CA GLU A 7 16.34 0.74 -0.22
C GLU A 7 15.96 2.16 0.23
N ARG A 8 16.80 3.13 -0.09
CA ARG A 8 16.53 4.53 0.23
C ARG A 8 15.44 5.08 -0.69
N LEU A 9 14.56 5.90 -0.14
CA LEU A 9 13.65 6.66 -0.97
C LEU A 9 14.42 7.58 -1.91
N THR A 10 13.90 7.71 -3.13
CA THR A 10 14.38 8.76 -4.03
C THR A 10 13.92 10.13 -3.51
N PRO A 11 14.60 11.23 -3.87
CA PRO A 11 14.13 12.58 -3.52
C PRO A 11 12.71 12.88 -4.02
N VAL A 12 12.32 12.30 -5.14
CA VAL A 12 10.98 12.44 -5.71
C VAL A 12 9.95 11.72 -4.82
N ASP A 13 10.20 10.46 -4.46
CA ASP A 13 9.30 9.71 -3.57
C ASP A 13 9.14 10.43 -2.22
N PHE A 14 10.24 10.92 -1.68
CA PHE A 14 10.20 11.65 -0.41
C PHE A 14 9.41 12.95 -0.52
N SER A 15 9.48 13.66 -1.65
CA SER A 15 8.70 14.88 -1.87
C SER A 15 7.19 14.64 -1.83
N PHE A 16 6.71 13.50 -2.34
CA PHE A 16 5.31 13.12 -2.22
C PHE A 16 4.90 12.90 -0.76
N LEU A 17 5.73 12.21 0.02
CA LEU A 17 5.46 11.97 1.44
C LEU A 17 5.36 13.27 2.25
N VAL A 18 6.26 14.22 1.99
CA VAL A 18 6.29 15.51 2.71
C VAL A 18 5.10 16.39 2.36
N GLN A 19 4.61 16.30 1.12
CA GLN A 19 3.48 17.10 0.65
C GLN A 19 2.12 16.51 1.02
N GLU A 20 2.09 15.27 1.50
CA GLU A 20 0.85 14.63 1.89
C GLU A 20 0.33 15.18 3.22
N THR A 21 -0.97 15.45 3.26
CA THR A 21 -1.70 15.84 4.47
C THR A 21 -2.91 14.94 4.67
N ARG A 22 -3.60 15.08 5.79
CA ARG A 22 -4.86 14.34 6.04
C ARG A 22 -5.95 14.63 5.01
N GLU A 23 -5.95 15.82 4.44
CA GLU A 23 -6.94 16.29 3.46
C GLU A 23 -6.47 16.10 2.01
N ARG A 24 -5.18 15.90 1.81
CA ARG A 24 -4.59 15.78 0.48
C ARG A 24 -3.65 14.57 0.42
N HIS A 25 -4.17 13.52 -0.16
CA HIS A 25 -3.39 12.30 -0.40
C HIS A 25 -2.60 12.43 -1.71
N MET A 26 -1.33 12.07 -1.68
CA MET A 26 -0.42 12.13 -2.85
C MET A 26 -0.32 10.78 -3.56
N SER A 27 -1.40 9.98 -3.52
CA SER A 27 -1.48 8.70 -4.23
C SER A 27 -1.89 8.88 -5.68
N VAL A 28 -1.30 8.08 -6.57
CA VAL A 28 -1.71 7.98 -7.98
C VAL A 28 -2.65 6.79 -8.13
N ILE A 29 -3.81 7.02 -8.72
CA ILE A 29 -4.86 6.01 -8.89
C ILE A 29 -5.19 5.86 -10.36
N GLY A 30 -5.18 4.62 -10.85
CA GLY A 30 -5.65 4.26 -12.18
C GLY A 30 -6.95 3.45 -12.08
N VAL A 31 -7.88 3.68 -13.00
CA VAL A 31 -9.07 2.86 -13.17
C VAL A 31 -9.01 2.21 -14.54
N THR A 32 -9.07 0.89 -14.59
CA THR A 32 -9.03 0.13 -15.84
C THR A 32 -10.22 -0.81 -15.91
N ILE A 33 -10.83 -0.90 -17.08
CA ILE A 33 -11.98 -1.76 -17.34
C ILE A 33 -11.53 -2.85 -18.30
N TYR A 34 -11.72 -4.10 -17.89
CA TYR A 34 -11.38 -5.27 -18.68
C TYR A 34 -12.61 -6.13 -18.93
N SER A 35 -12.61 -6.83 -20.05
CA SER A 35 -13.50 -7.97 -20.24
C SER A 35 -13.12 -9.09 -19.27
N ALA A 36 -14.10 -9.71 -18.62
CA ALA A 36 -13.85 -10.79 -17.67
C ALA A 36 -13.16 -12.01 -18.27
N GLY A 37 -13.41 -12.28 -19.57
CA GLY A 37 -12.75 -13.36 -20.30
C GLY A 37 -12.76 -14.69 -19.56
N PRO A 38 -11.60 -15.35 -19.43
CA PRO A 38 -11.50 -16.66 -18.76
C PRO A 38 -11.74 -16.59 -17.24
N LEU A 39 -11.76 -15.41 -16.66
CA LEU A 39 -12.08 -15.24 -15.22
C LEU A 39 -13.58 -15.19 -14.96
N ALA A 40 -14.43 -15.13 -15.98
CA ALA A 40 -15.88 -15.09 -15.81
C ALA A 40 -16.40 -16.40 -15.22
N LYS A 41 -17.25 -16.31 -14.18
CA LYS A 41 -17.92 -17.49 -13.61
C LYS A 41 -19.28 -17.73 -14.26
N PRO A 42 -19.72 -18.99 -14.41
CA PRO A 42 -21.03 -19.30 -15.02
C PRO A 42 -22.21 -18.65 -14.29
N GLY A 43 -22.12 -18.45 -12.98
CA GLY A 43 -23.14 -17.78 -12.15
C GLY A 43 -23.01 -16.25 -12.07
N GLY A 44 -22.13 -15.63 -12.85
CA GLY A 44 -21.78 -14.22 -12.77
C GLY A 44 -20.62 -13.92 -11.83
N GLY A 45 -20.04 -12.73 -11.98
CA GLY A 45 -18.83 -12.34 -11.29
C GLY A 45 -17.56 -12.95 -11.88
N ILE A 46 -16.46 -12.83 -11.14
CA ILE A 46 -15.12 -13.27 -11.58
C ILE A 46 -14.53 -14.30 -10.61
N ASP A 47 -13.61 -15.10 -11.10
CA ASP A 47 -12.76 -15.94 -10.26
C ASP A 47 -11.64 -15.12 -9.62
N PHE A 48 -11.99 -14.52 -8.50
CA PHE A 48 -11.08 -13.65 -7.76
C PHE A 48 -9.87 -14.40 -7.20
N GLU A 49 -10.04 -15.68 -6.84
CA GLU A 49 -8.94 -16.49 -6.32
C GLU A 49 -7.86 -16.71 -7.37
N THR A 50 -8.26 -17.05 -8.59
CA THR A 50 -7.34 -17.20 -9.72
C THR A 50 -6.65 -15.87 -10.04
N LEU A 51 -7.38 -14.75 -9.97
CA LEU A 51 -6.78 -13.42 -10.16
C LEU A 51 -5.74 -13.10 -9.08
N CYS A 52 -6.02 -13.38 -7.81
CA CYS A 52 -5.06 -13.16 -6.72
C CYS A 52 -3.78 -13.98 -6.94
N LYS A 53 -3.91 -15.27 -7.23
CA LYS A 53 -2.75 -16.15 -7.48
C LYS A 53 -1.90 -15.68 -8.66
N HIS A 54 -2.57 -15.26 -9.73
CA HIS A 54 -1.85 -14.70 -10.89
C HIS A 54 -1.11 -13.42 -10.51
N THR A 55 -1.77 -12.48 -9.83
CA THR A 55 -1.12 -11.24 -9.40
C THR A 55 0.05 -11.54 -8.47
N GLU A 56 -0.11 -12.45 -7.51
CA GLU A 56 0.96 -12.83 -6.59
C GLU A 56 2.18 -13.39 -7.31
N SER A 57 1.97 -14.21 -8.36
CA SER A 57 3.08 -14.75 -9.18
C SER A 57 3.86 -13.68 -9.95
N LEU A 58 3.31 -12.49 -10.12
CA LEU A 58 3.98 -11.38 -10.80
C LEU A 58 4.73 -10.45 -9.86
N LEU A 59 4.52 -10.55 -8.56
CA LEU A 59 5.12 -9.64 -7.57
C LEU A 59 6.65 -9.70 -7.52
N ASP A 60 7.23 -10.84 -7.88
CA ASP A 60 8.70 -10.97 -7.94
C ASP A 60 9.31 -10.09 -9.05
N GLN A 61 8.51 -9.72 -10.05
CA GLN A 61 8.93 -8.79 -11.11
C GLN A 61 8.87 -7.32 -10.66
N VAL A 62 8.10 -7.04 -9.61
CA VAL A 62 7.89 -5.69 -9.08
C VAL A 62 8.02 -5.71 -7.54
N PRO A 63 9.25 -5.88 -7.02
CA PRO A 63 9.47 -6.05 -5.57
C PRO A 63 8.87 -4.91 -4.72
N ARG A 64 8.75 -3.71 -5.28
CA ARG A 64 8.18 -2.54 -4.60
C ARG A 64 6.77 -2.79 -4.05
N TYR A 65 5.97 -3.63 -4.68
CA TYR A 65 4.62 -3.95 -4.21
C TYR A 65 4.59 -4.85 -2.96
N ARG A 66 5.73 -5.42 -2.57
CA ARG A 66 5.88 -6.22 -1.35
C ARG A 66 6.62 -5.46 -0.24
N GLN A 67 6.94 -4.21 -0.47
CA GLN A 67 7.71 -3.38 0.45
C GLN A 67 6.81 -2.38 1.16
N LYS A 68 7.23 -2.03 2.36
CA LYS A 68 6.62 -0.96 3.15
C LYS A 68 7.63 0.10 3.53
N LEU A 69 7.12 1.26 3.88
CA LEU A 69 7.94 2.35 4.42
C LEU A 69 8.28 2.08 5.88
N MET A 70 9.55 2.20 6.22
CA MET A 70 10.00 2.14 7.59
C MET A 70 10.79 3.41 7.94
N TRP A 71 10.35 4.10 8.98
CA TRP A 71 11.11 5.22 9.53
C TRP A 71 12.29 4.68 10.32
N ARG A 72 13.45 5.25 10.09
CA ARG A 72 14.63 4.95 10.91
C ARG A 72 14.37 5.38 12.33
N THR A 73 14.85 4.60 13.28
CA THR A 73 14.70 4.93 14.70
C THR A 73 16.01 5.47 15.26
N ARG A 74 15.88 6.38 16.21
CA ARG A 74 16.99 6.84 17.05
C ARG A 74 16.72 6.49 18.51
N ARG A 75 17.75 6.12 19.23
CA ARG A 75 17.67 5.87 20.64
C ARG A 75 17.76 7.19 21.42
N ARG A 76 16.76 7.48 22.21
CA ARG A 76 16.74 8.62 23.13
C ARG A 76 16.66 8.14 24.58
N ARG A 77 17.54 8.66 25.42
CA ARG A 77 17.47 8.43 26.86
C ARG A 77 16.46 9.40 27.47
N THR A 78 15.52 8.86 28.23
CA THR A 78 14.44 9.61 28.88
C THR A 78 14.34 9.19 30.34
N GLY A 79 13.58 9.97 31.13
CA GLY A 79 13.42 9.75 32.56
C GLY A 79 14.50 10.44 33.39
N LEU A 80 14.32 10.38 34.72
CA LEU A 80 15.25 10.96 35.67
C LEU A 80 16.64 10.32 35.48
N LEU A 81 17.67 11.13 35.26
CA LEU A 81 19.05 10.71 35.01
C LEU A 81 19.24 9.80 33.77
N GLY A 82 18.31 9.82 32.81
CA GLY A 82 18.39 9.01 31.59
C GLY A 82 18.24 7.51 31.83
N ALA A 83 17.48 7.11 32.83
CA ALA A 83 17.31 5.71 33.26
C ALA A 83 16.57 4.83 32.24
N LYS A 84 15.83 5.44 31.30
CA LYS A 84 15.06 4.69 30.28
C LYS A 84 15.54 5.06 28.87
N THR A 85 15.82 4.06 28.05
CA THR A 85 16.09 4.24 26.61
C THR A 85 14.82 3.93 25.82
N VAL A 86 14.40 4.86 24.98
CA VAL A 86 13.24 4.71 24.09
C VAL A 86 13.72 4.85 22.66
N GLU A 87 13.23 4.00 21.79
CA GLU A 87 13.41 4.13 20.35
C GLU A 87 12.27 4.99 19.79
N LEU A 88 12.63 6.08 19.12
CA LEU A 88 11.69 7.01 18.50
C LEU A 88 11.98 7.12 17.01
N PRO A 89 10.97 7.33 16.16
CA PRO A 89 11.21 7.63 14.76
C PRO A 89 12.16 8.81 14.62
N ASP A 90 13.11 8.69 13.71
CA ASP A 90 14.02 9.78 13.37
C ASP A 90 13.50 10.51 12.12
N GLU A 91 12.63 11.47 12.34
CA GLU A 91 12.02 12.28 11.28
C GLU A 91 13.02 13.21 10.58
N SER A 92 14.25 13.33 11.09
CA SER A 92 15.32 14.10 10.43
C SER A 92 15.89 13.40 9.20
N LEU A 93 15.59 12.10 9.04
CA LEU A 93 16.04 11.28 7.92
C LEU A 93 14.84 10.74 7.13
N PRO A 94 14.95 10.68 5.79
CA PRO A 94 13.94 10.02 4.99
C PRO A 94 13.72 8.57 5.43
N PRO A 95 12.48 8.05 5.36
CA PRO A 95 12.22 6.63 5.57
C PRO A 95 12.91 5.78 4.49
N VAL A 96 12.90 4.49 4.70
CA VAL A 96 13.47 3.51 3.76
C VAL A 96 12.40 2.51 3.37
N TRP A 97 12.52 1.93 2.19
CA TRP A 97 11.76 0.78 1.76
C TRP A 97 12.36 -0.47 2.38
N VAL A 98 11.53 -1.30 2.96
CA VAL A 98 11.92 -2.62 3.49
C VAL A 98 10.91 -3.65 3.02
N ASP A 99 11.36 -4.87 2.85
CA ASP A 99 10.44 -5.97 2.55
C ASP A 99 9.49 -6.17 3.73
N ASP A 100 8.21 -6.33 3.44
CA ASP A 100 7.21 -6.61 4.46
C ASP A 100 7.18 -8.11 4.76
N PRO A 101 7.64 -8.56 5.95
CA PRO A 101 7.64 -9.98 6.31
C PRO A 101 6.23 -10.55 6.52
N HIS A 102 5.23 -9.68 6.62
CA HIS A 102 3.82 -10.04 6.82
C HIS A 102 2.96 -9.70 5.60
N PHE A 103 3.60 -9.54 4.43
CA PHE A 103 2.86 -9.24 3.21
C PHE A 103 1.80 -10.31 2.93
N ASP A 104 0.57 -9.85 2.71
CA ASP A 104 -0.57 -10.69 2.31
C ASP A 104 -1.29 -10.03 1.13
N ILE A 105 -1.26 -10.68 -0.02
CA ILE A 105 -1.91 -10.20 -1.24
C ILE A 105 -3.41 -9.93 -1.03
N ARG A 106 -4.07 -10.69 -0.15
CA ARG A 106 -5.50 -10.55 0.14
C ARG A 106 -5.83 -9.29 0.93
N TYR A 107 -4.86 -8.74 1.63
CA TYR A 107 -5.00 -7.44 2.26
C TYR A 107 -5.02 -6.30 1.22
N HIS A 108 -4.23 -6.44 0.16
CA HIS A 108 -4.07 -5.42 -0.89
C HIS A 108 -5.11 -5.55 -2.01
N MET A 109 -5.56 -6.76 -2.33
CA MET A 109 -6.59 -6.99 -3.34
C MET A 109 -7.96 -7.11 -2.68
N ARG A 110 -8.89 -6.27 -3.10
CA ARG A 110 -10.27 -6.24 -2.60
C ARG A 110 -11.24 -6.56 -3.73
N HIS A 111 -12.21 -7.42 -3.44
CA HIS A 111 -13.26 -7.80 -4.36
C HIS A 111 -14.59 -7.19 -3.91
N THR A 112 -15.23 -6.46 -4.79
CA THR A 112 -16.55 -5.87 -4.56
C THR A 112 -17.34 -5.80 -5.84
N ALA A 113 -18.64 -5.67 -5.74
CA ALA A 113 -19.54 -5.45 -6.86
C ALA A 113 -20.02 -4.00 -6.89
N LEU A 114 -20.29 -3.49 -8.08
CA LEU A 114 -20.97 -2.20 -8.21
C LEU A 114 -22.43 -2.33 -7.75
N PRO A 115 -22.97 -1.33 -7.03
CA PRO A 115 -24.41 -1.26 -6.76
C PRO A 115 -25.19 -1.22 -8.07
N ARG A 116 -26.39 -1.78 -8.06
CA ARG A 116 -27.29 -1.67 -9.22
C ARG A 116 -27.60 -0.21 -9.55
N PRO A 117 -27.68 0.18 -10.83
CA PRO A 117 -27.66 -0.64 -12.04
C PRO A 117 -26.26 -1.05 -12.52
N GLY A 118 -25.17 -0.66 -11.86
CA GLY A 118 -23.81 -1.09 -12.19
C GLY A 118 -23.18 -0.37 -13.39
N GLY A 119 -23.64 0.85 -13.68
CA GLY A 119 -23.12 1.65 -14.78
C GLY A 119 -22.02 2.62 -14.38
N ASP A 120 -21.67 3.52 -15.29
CA ASP A 120 -20.57 4.49 -15.14
C ASP A 120 -20.69 5.38 -13.90
N ALA A 121 -21.90 5.77 -13.53
CA ALA A 121 -22.12 6.59 -12.34
C ALA A 121 -21.69 5.86 -11.07
N GLN A 122 -22.04 4.58 -10.93
CA GLN A 122 -21.66 3.74 -9.80
C GLN A 122 -20.16 3.45 -9.79
N LEU A 123 -19.58 3.23 -10.96
CA LEU A 123 -18.12 3.04 -11.09
C LEU A 123 -17.36 4.30 -10.65
N LYS A 124 -17.74 5.48 -11.12
CA LYS A 124 -17.14 6.76 -10.74
C LYS A 124 -17.27 7.03 -9.25
N ALA A 125 -18.45 6.76 -8.67
CA ALA A 125 -18.67 6.92 -7.24
C ALA A 125 -17.80 5.99 -6.40
N LEU A 126 -17.64 4.72 -6.81
CA LEU A 126 -16.77 3.76 -6.14
C LEU A 126 -15.31 4.18 -6.26
N ALA A 127 -14.85 4.54 -7.46
CA ALA A 127 -13.49 5.00 -7.71
C ALA A 127 -13.15 6.24 -6.87
N GLY A 128 -14.05 7.24 -6.84
CA GLY A 128 -13.88 8.44 -6.02
C GLY A 128 -13.78 8.13 -4.53
N ARG A 129 -14.60 7.21 -4.02
CA ARG A 129 -14.54 6.78 -2.61
C ARG A 129 -13.23 6.09 -2.27
N ILE A 130 -12.72 5.21 -3.15
CA ILE A 130 -11.43 4.56 -2.95
C ILE A 130 -10.30 5.60 -3.02
N ALA A 131 -10.35 6.51 -3.99
CA ALA A 131 -9.35 7.55 -4.18
C ALA A 131 -9.24 8.54 -3.01
N SER A 132 -10.33 8.74 -2.28
CA SER A 132 -10.36 9.66 -1.13
C SER A 132 -9.83 9.03 0.18
N GLN A 133 -9.49 7.75 0.17
CA GLN A 133 -8.96 7.09 1.36
C GLN A 133 -7.43 7.13 1.36
N PRO A 134 -6.79 7.41 2.51
CA PRO A 134 -5.34 7.32 2.62
C PRO A 134 -4.90 5.86 2.46
N LEU A 135 -3.70 5.67 1.92
CA LEU A 135 -3.07 4.36 1.92
C LEU A 135 -2.63 4.01 3.36
N ASP A 136 -2.90 2.77 3.75
CA ASP A 136 -2.36 2.24 4.99
C ASP A 136 -0.84 2.10 4.87
N ARG A 137 -0.13 2.66 5.84
CA ARG A 137 1.35 2.67 5.88
C ARG A 137 1.90 2.03 7.16
N ALA A 138 1.04 1.37 7.94
CA ALA A 138 1.44 0.68 9.16
C ALA A 138 2.16 -0.65 8.89
#